data_03f343f23d48fac638ca9efc2000dcff
#
_entry.id   03f343f23d48fac638ca9efc2000dcff
#
_cell.length_a   1.000
_cell.length_b   1.000
_cell.length_c   1.000
_cell.angle_alpha   90.00
_cell.angle_beta   90.00
_cell.angle_gamma   90.00
#
_symmetry.space_group_name_H-M   'P 1'
#
loop_
_entity.id
_entity.type
_entity.pdbx_description
1 polymer ?
#
loop_
_entity_poly.entity_id
_entity_poly.type
_entity_poly.pdbx_seq_one_letter_code
_entity_poly.pdbx_strand_id
1 'polypeptide(L)'
;VYEAPYSIVDNFFIANLDSVLKDKETGDYGVLEIKTTSIWNKKEWEEDTIPQSYYAQVQHYLMLTGYKFAYVAVLIGGQQYKEFKIERSEEDIELIRNKATEFYNENILKLIPPMPDGSDAYMDHLKKKALEIENNEVIELVGFEEKVEMLKKVTKDKKELEKTEKLLKEEIMLEMIKKNTLKAVVEKSKFNIFIFNKFKI
;
A
#
# COMPACT_ATOMS: atom_id res chain seq x y z
N VAL A 1 15.31 17.95 17.64
CA VAL A 1 13.90 17.78 17.28
C VAL A 1 13.14 19.03 17.73
N TYR A 2 12.27 19.56 16.89
CA TYR A 2 11.46 20.73 17.17
C TYR A 2 9.99 20.39 16.92
N GLU A 3 9.09 20.90 17.72
CA GLU A 3 7.66 20.77 17.46
C GLU A 3 7.28 21.44 16.15
N ALA A 4 6.33 20.84 15.43
CA ALA A 4 5.71 21.41 14.24
C ALA A 4 4.32 21.95 14.62
N PRO A 5 4.21 23.20 15.11
CA PRO A 5 3.00 23.67 15.81
C PRO A 5 1.84 24.04 14.90
N TYR A 6 1.97 23.94 13.58
CA TYR A 6 0.96 24.35 12.62
C TYR A 6 0.99 23.54 11.34
N SER A 7 -0.14 23.51 10.64
CA SER A 7 -0.24 22.95 9.30
C SER A 7 0.43 23.86 8.28
N ILE A 8 1.12 23.26 7.34
CA ILE A 8 1.66 23.96 6.16
C ILE A 8 0.62 23.82 5.05
N VAL A 9 0.19 24.93 4.48
CA VAL A 9 -0.83 24.96 3.42
C VAL A 9 -0.26 25.67 2.21
N ASP A 10 -0.37 25.03 1.05
CA ASP A 10 -0.06 25.59 -0.25
C ASP A 10 -1.19 25.24 -1.22
N ASN A 11 -2.04 26.21 -1.54
CA ASN A 11 -3.26 26.03 -2.32
C ASN A 11 -4.19 24.95 -1.66
N PHE A 12 -4.42 23.82 -2.32
CA PHE A 12 -5.20 22.70 -1.79
C PHE A 12 -4.35 21.62 -1.12
N PHE A 13 -3.03 21.76 -1.15
CA PHE A 13 -2.11 20.87 -0.43
C PHE A 13 -2.02 21.26 1.04
N ILE A 14 -1.98 20.25 1.91
CA ILE A 14 -1.79 20.45 3.34
C ILE A 14 -0.82 19.40 3.90
N ALA A 15 0.06 19.83 4.79
CA ALA A 15 0.95 18.95 5.55
C ALA A 15 0.82 19.24 7.05
N ASN A 16 0.64 18.15 7.81
CA ASN A 16 0.68 18.16 9.27
C ASN A 16 1.87 17.30 9.69
N LEU A 17 2.96 17.95 10.07
CA LEU A 17 4.19 17.26 10.44
C LEU A 17 4.11 16.78 11.89
N ASP A 18 4.61 15.57 12.16
CA ASP A 18 4.78 15.13 13.55
C ASP A 18 5.88 15.96 14.24
N SER A 19 6.99 16.20 13.53
CA SER A 19 8.07 17.02 14.07
C SER A 19 9.04 17.50 12.98
N VAL A 20 9.95 18.40 13.35
CA VAL A 20 11.02 18.93 12.49
C VAL A 20 12.37 18.58 13.09
N LEU A 21 13.30 18.15 12.24
CA LEU A 21 14.69 17.87 12.58
C LEU A 21 15.61 18.97 12.07
N LYS A 22 16.74 19.12 12.73
CA LYS A 22 17.86 19.89 12.22
C LYS A 22 19.12 19.04 12.26
N ASP A 23 19.73 18.86 11.12
CA ASP A 23 21.05 18.25 11.02
C ASP A 23 22.09 19.14 11.70
N LYS A 24 22.92 18.56 12.58
CA LYS A 24 23.88 19.32 13.37
C LYS A 24 25.13 19.70 12.57
N GLU A 25 25.46 18.92 11.55
CA GLU A 25 26.67 19.11 10.75
C GLU A 25 26.41 20.11 9.61
N THR A 26 25.31 19.91 8.88
CA THR A 26 24.96 20.75 7.72
C THR A 26 24.11 21.96 8.07
N GLY A 27 23.37 21.88 9.19
CA GLY A 27 22.38 22.88 9.59
C GLY A 27 21.06 22.79 8.82
N ASP A 28 20.92 21.81 7.92
CA ASP A 28 19.71 21.61 7.12
C ASP A 28 18.53 21.14 7.99
N TYR A 29 17.33 21.51 7.55
CA TYR A 29 16.10 21.03 8.17
C TYR A 29 15.54 19.80 7.45
N GLY A 30 14.90 18.93 8.22
CA GLY A 30 14.21 17.73 7.75
C GLY A 30 12.91 17.50 8.50
N VAL A 31 12.09 16.60 7.96
CA VAL A 31 10.85 16.14 8.58
C VAL A 31 11.12 14.91 9.45
N LEU A 32 10.48 14.80 10.61
CA LEU A 32 10.36 13.55 11.36
C LEU A 32 8.91 13.10 11.31
N GLU A 33 8.68 11.92 10.76
CA GLU A 33 7.41 11.23 10.73
C GLU A 33 7.48 10.02 11.66
N ILE A 34 6.47 9.87 12.54
CA ILE A 34 6.46 8.82 13.56
C ILE A 34 5.33 7.83 13.26
N LYS A 35 5.67 6.55 13.18
CA LYS A 35 4.72 5.48 12.89
C LYS A 35 4.73 4.40 13.98
N THR A 36 3.55 3.83 14.18
CA THR A 36 3.40 2.59 14.93
C THR A 36 2.72 1.55 14.07
N THR A 37 3.19 0.31 14.13
CA THR A 37 2.60 -0.77 13.35
C THR A 37 2.57 -2.08 14.14
N SER A 38 1.71 -3.01 13.72
CA SER A 38 1.64 -4.33 14.32
C SER A 38 2.82 -5.20 13.91
N ILE A 39 3.11 -6.24 14.69
CA ILE A 39 4.15 -7.21 14.36
C ILE A 39 3.86 -7.98 13.05
N TRP A 40 2.58 -8.06 12.65
CA TRP A 40 2.17 -8.74 11.43
C TRP A 40 2.62 -8.02 10.16
N ASN A 41 2.78 -6.70 10.24
CA ASN A 41 3.21 -5.86 9.13
C ASN A 41 4.74 -5.64 9.12
N LYS A 42 5.49 -6.36 9.96
CA LYS A 42 6.95 -6.20 10.07
C LYS A 42 7.66 -6.33 8.72
N LYS A 43 7.19 -7.20 7.83
CA LYS A 43 7.80 -7.43 6.51
C LYS A 43 7.80 -6.19 5.61
N GLU A 44 6.85 -5.29 5.79
CA GLU A 44 6.76 -4.04 5.03
C GLU A 44 7.87 -3.03 5.40
N TRP A 45 8.60 -3.32 6.48
CA TRP A 45 9.64 -2.48 7.07
C TRP A 45 11.00 -3.20 7.10
N GLU A 46 11.20 -4.21 6.26
CA GLU A 46 12.45 -4.93 6.10
C GLU A 46 13.24 -4.40 4.90
N GLU A 47 14.54 -4.76 4.81
CA GLU A 47 15.42 -4.47 3.66
C GLU A 47 15.59 -2.97 3.34
N ASP A 48 15.67 -2.11 4.39
CA ASP A 48 15.83 -0.66 4.26
C ASP A 48 14.75 0.04 3.42
N THR A 49 13.57 -0.55 3.36
CA THR A 49 12.39 0.00 2.68
C THR A 49 11.29 0.40 3.66
N ILE A 50 10.47 1.35 3.24
CA ILE A 50 9.22 1.71 3.93
C ILE A 50 8.03 1.49 3.00
N PRO A 51 6.81 1.31 3.55
CA PRO A 51 5.60 1.22 2.73
C PRO A 51 5.48 2.43 1.79
N GLN A 52 5.12 2.18 0.54
CA GLN A 52 5.05 3.19 -0.52
C GLN A 52 4.13 4.37 -0.16
N SER A 53 3.07 4.13 0.61
CA SER A 53 2.17 5.18 1.08
C SER A 53 2.86 6.17 2.02
N TYR A 54 3.74 5.69 2.90
CA TYR A 54 4.51 6.56 3.80
C TYR A 54 5.65 7.27 3.06
N TYR A 55 6.27 6.61 2.07
CA TYR A 55 7.21 7.27 1.19
C TYR A 55 6.56 8.46 0.46
N ALA A 56 5.40 8.25 -0.15
CA ALA A 56 4.66 9.32 -0.81
C ALA A 56 4.26 10.44 0.16
N GLN A 57 3.85 10.09 1.40
CA GLN A 57 3.52 11.06 2.44
C GLN A 57 4.71 11.96 2.78
N VAL A 58 5.89 11.38 3.01
CA VAL A 58 7.07 12.20 3.36
C VAL A 58 7.60 13.01 2.19
N GLN A 59 7.54 12.51 0.95
CA GLN A 59 7.86 13.30 -0.24
C GLN A 59 6.89 14.48 -0.42
N HIS A 60 5.60 14.27 -0.12
CA HIS A 60 4.62 15.35 -0.08
C HIS A 60 4.97 16.40 1.00
N TYR A 61 5.42 15.98 2.16
CA TYR A 61 5.85 16.91 3.22
C TYR A 61 7.13 17.67 2.81
N LEU A 62 8.08 16.99 2.19
CA LEU A 62 9.28 17.62 1.64
C LEU A 62 8.94 18.59 0.51
N MET A 63 7.90 18.32 -0.29
CA MET A 63 7.38 19.23 -1.30
C MET A 63 6.95 20.57 -0.70
N LEU A 64 6.16 20.52 0.39
CA LEU A 64 5.57 21.72 1.01
C LEU A 64 6.56 22.48 1.90
N THR A 65 7.49 21.80 2.54
CA THR A 65 8.49 22.41 3.43
C THR A 65 9.69 22.97 2.70
N GLY A 66 10.02 22.42 1.52
CA GLY A 66 11.30 22.66 0.86
C GLY A 66 12.50 22.02 1.58
N TYR A 67 12.28 21.17 2.59
CA TYR A 67 13.34 20.50 3.33
C TYR A 67 14.04 19.43 2.49
N LYS A 68 15.29 19.08 2.85
CA LYS A 68 16.15 18.23 2.05
C LYS A 68 15.99 16.74 2.34
N PHE A 69 15.51 16.39 3.54
CA PHE A 69 15.37 15.01 3.97
C PHE A 69 14.20 14.81 4.95
N ALA A 70 13.82 13.56 5.13
CA ALA A 70 12.94 13.13 6.21
C ALA A 70 13.52 11.91 6.92
N TYR A 71 13.13 11.72 8.17
CA TYR A 71 13.28 10.47 8.89
C TYR A 71 11.89 9.90 9.19
N VAL A 72 11.71 8.63 8.88
CA VAL A 72 10.53 7.87 9.29
C VAL A 72 10.95 6.95 10.43
N ALA A 73 10.46 7.23 11.63
CA ALA A 73 10.69 6.44 12.83
C ALA A 73 9.50 5.52 13.08
N VAL A 74 9.71 4.22 13.16
CA VAL A 74 8.63 3.26 13.36
C VAL A 74 8.86 2.38 14.57
N LEU A 75 7.78 2.20 15.38
CA LEU A 75 7.72 1.24 16.48
C LEU A 75 6.85 0.05 16.07
N ILE A 76 7.47 -1.10 15.84
CA ILE A 76 6.83 -2.33 15.37
C ILE A 76 6.45 -3.21 16.55
N GLY A 77 5.17 -3.53 16.70
CA GLY A 77 4.67 -4.39 17.78
C GLY A 77 4.93 -3.85 19.19
N GLY A 78 5.16 -2.54 19.33
CA GLY A 78 5.47 -1.89 20.59
C GLY A 78 6.86 -2.20 21.18
N GLN A 79 7.73 -2.90 20.46
CA GLN A 79 9.02 -3.38 20.97
C GLN A 79 10.21 -3.16 20.03
N GLN A 80 10.01 -3.18 18.74
CA GLN A 80 11.09 -3.07 17.77
C GLN A 80 11.08 -1.67 17.12
N TYR A 81 12.13 -0.90 17.39
CA TYR A 81 12.34 0.40 16.75
C TYR A 81 13.16 0.25 15.47
N LYS A 82 12.77 1.01 14.44
CA LYS A 82 13.56 1.24 13.23
C LYS A 82 13.44 2.69 12.79
N GLU A 83 14.43 3.16 12.04
CA GLU A 83 14.41 4.47 11.41
C GLU A 83 14.92 4.39 9.98
N PHE A 84 14.38 5.23 9.12
CA PHE A 84 14.70 5.28 7.71
C PHE A 84 14.90 6.72 7.30
N LYS A 85 16.07 7.02 6.73
CA LYS A 85 16.33 8.32 6.14
C LYS A 85 15.83 8.33 4.70
N ILE A 86 15.04 9.32 4.37
CA ILE A 86 14.46 9.53 3.03
C ILE A 86 14.99 10.85 2.51
N GLU A 87 15.71 10.81 1.42
CA GLU A 87 16.16 12.03 0.74
C GLU A 87 15.02 12.61 -0.12
N ARG A 88 15.04 13.92 -0.28
CA ARG A 88 14.12 14.63 -1.15
C ARG A 88 14.35 14.22 -2.61
N SER A 89 13.28 13.78 -3.30
CA SER A 89 13.29 13.42 -4.71
C SER A 89 12.43 14.39 -5.50
N GLU A 90 13.05 15.22 -6.33
CA GLU A 90 12.31 16.19 -7.16
C GLU A 90 11.44 15.50 -8.20
N GLU A 91 11.88 14.35 -8.73
CA GLU A 91 11.10 13.55 -9.70
C GLU A 91 9.80 13.02 -9.06
N ASP A 92 9.90 12.41 -7.87
CA ASP A 92 8.72 11.89 -7.16
C ASP A 92 7.80 13.02 -6.70
N ILE A 93 8.37 14.13 -6.25
CA ILE A 93 7.61 15.34 -5.86
C ILE A 93 6.83 15.89 -7.04
N GLU A 94 7.43 15.97 -8.22
CA GLU A 94 6.74 16.44 -9.43
C GLU A 94 5.61 15.47 -9.82
N LEU A 95 5.85 14.17 -9.76
CA LEU A 95 4.83 13.16 -9.99
C LEU A 95 3.64 13.30 -9.03
N ILE A 96 3.92 13.42 -7.72
CA ILE A 96 2.90 13.60 -6.68
C ILE A 96 2.11 14.89 -6.93
N ARG A 97 2.79 16.00 -7.18
CA ARG A 97 2.16 17.30 -7.47
C ARG A 97 1.22 17.22 -8.67
N ASN A 98 1.69 16.65 -9.77
CA ASN A 98 0.93 16.55 -11.02
C ASN A 98 -0.31 15.66 -10.83
N LYS A 99 -0.15 14.49 -10.21
CA LYS A 99 -1.26 13.55 -9.95
C LYS A 99 -2.31 14.12 -9.00
N ALA A 100 -1.87 14.76 -7.92
CA ALA A 100 -2.79 15.39 -6.97
C ALA A 100 -3.53 16.58 -7.60
N THR A 101 -2.84 17.39 -8.44
CA THR A 101 -3.44 18.51 -9.14
C THR A 101 -4.45 18.03 -10.18
N GLU A 102 -4.12 17.01 -10.96
CA GLU A 102 -5.04 16.35 -11.90
C GLU A 102 -6.30 15.88 -11.17
N PHE A 103 -6.13 15.13 -10.08
CA PHE A 103 -7.24 14.62 -9.29
C PHE A 103 -8.12 15.75 -8.71
N TYR A 104 -7.49 16.79 -8.17
CA TYR A 104 -8.21 17.94 -7.63
C TYR A 104 -9.05 18.64 -8.70
N ASN A 105 -8.47 18.94 -9.86
CA ASN A 105 -9.14 19.66 -10.94
C ASN A 105 -10.22 18.83 -11.63
N GLU A 106 -9.94 17.54 -11.90
CA GLU A 106 -10.82 16.70 -12.70
C GLU A 106 -11.90 16.02 -11.86
N ASN A 107 -11.60 15.70 -10.60
CA ASN A 107 -12.52 14.96 -9.76
C ASN A 107 -13.15 15.83 -8.68
N ILE A 108 -12.35 16.55 -7.88
CA ILE A 108 -12.87 17.31 -6.74
C ILE A 108 -13.66 18.54 -7.21
N LEU A 109 -13.06 19.40 -8.04
CA LEU A 109 -13.73 20.63 -8.47
C LEU A 109 -14.93 20.36 -9.39
N LYS A 110 -14.86 19.33 -10.21
CA LYS A 110 -15.96 18.97 -11.12
C LYS A 110 -16.99 18.05 -10.49
N LEU A 111 -16.78 17.58 -9.25
CA LEU A 111 -17.63 16.59 -8.55
C LEU A 111 -17.83 15.30 -9.37
N ILE A 112 -16.81 14.91 -10.12
CA ILE A 112 -16.81 13.69 -10.93
C ILE A 112 -16.06 12.61 -10.16
N PRO A 113 -16.69 11.49 -9.77
CA PRO A 113 -16.00 10.39 -9.15
C PRO A 113 -14.85 9.86 -10.01
N PRO A 114 -13.71 9.44 -9.40
CA PRO A 114 -12.63 8.82 -10.17
C PRO A 114 -13.10 7.53 -10.84
N MET A 115 -12.41 7.13 -11.90
CA MET A 115 -12.66 5.83 -12.53
C MET A 115 -12.31 4.68 -11.58
N PRO A 116 -13.01 3.53 -11.69
CA PRO A 116 -12.68 2.34 -10.93
C PRO A 116 -11.22 1.94 -11.14
N ASP A 117 -10.50 1.76 -10.03
CA ASP A 117 -9.07 1.42 -10.00
C ASP A 117 -8.78 -0.03 -9.62
N GLY A 118 -9.84 -0.81 -9.32
CA GLY A 118 -9.75 -2.20 -8.89
C GLY A 118 -9.35 -2.38 -7.42
N SER A 119 -9.24 -1.29 -6.64
CA SER A 119 -8.91 -1.36 -5.22
C SER A 119 -10.07 -1.89 -4.36
N ASP A 120 -9.74 -2.55 -3.25
CA ASP A 120 -10.73 -2.97 -2.26
C ASP A 120 -11.48 -1.76 -1.67
N ALA A 121 -10.79 -0.64 -1.47
CA ALA A 121 -11.38 0.59 -0.94
C ALA A 121 -12.48 1.15 -1.87
N TYR A 122 -12.21 1.16 -3.19
CA TYR A 122 -13.21 1.59 -4.17
C TYR A 122 -14.39 0.60 -4.23
N MET A 123 -14.11 -0.71 -4.22
CA MET A 123 -15.15 -1.73 -4.19
C MET A 123 -16.03 -1.61 -2.94
N ASP A 124 -15.45 -1.36 -1.77
CA ASP A 124 -16.21 -1.20 -0.52
C ASP A 124 -17.04 0.09 -0.52
N HIS A 125 -16.56 1.16 -1.16
CA HIS A 125 -17.36 2.36 -1.39
C HIS A 125 -18.58 2.04 -2.28
N LEU A 126 -18.40 1.32 -3.39
CA LEU A 126 -19.50 0.91 -4.26
C LEU A 126 -20.52 0.03 -3.54
N LYS A 127 -20.08 -0.93 -2.73
CA LYS A 127 -20.99 -1.76 -1.91
C LYS A 127 -21.83 -0.92 -0.95
N LYS A 128 -21.22 0.06 -0.27
CA LYS A 128 -21.96 0.99 0.61
C LYS A 128 -23.00 1.77 -0.17
N LYS A 129 -22.64 2.31 -1.34
CA LYS A 129 -23.58 3.00 -2.23
C LYS A 129 -24.72 2.09 -2.72
N ALA A 130 -24.41 0.83 -3.03
CA ALA A 130 -25.44 -0.14 -3.43
C ALA A 130 -26.47 -0.40 -2.32
N LEU A 131 -26.10 -0.33 -1.05
CA LEU A 131 -27.05 -0.47 0.07
C LEU A 131 -28.03 0.71 0.22
N GLU A 132 -27.73 1.86 -0.39
CA GLU A 132 -28.60 3.05 -0.40
C GLU A 132 -29.66 2.97 -1.52
N ILE A 133 -29.60 1.97 -2.41
CA ILE A 133 -30.51 1.80 -3.55
C ILE A 133 -31.77 1.06 -3.09
N GLU A 134 -32.90 1.72 -3.14
CA GLU A 134 -34.21 1.15 -2.80
C GLU A 134 -34.92 0.50 -3.99
N ASN A 135 -34.51 0.86 -5.23
CA ASN A 135 -35.13 0.33 -6.46
C ASN A 135 -34.64 -1.10 -6.75
N ASN A 136 -35.58 -2.04 -6.84
CA ASN A 136 -35.32 -3.45 -7.15
C ASN A 136 -35.73 -3.83 -8.60
N GLU A 137 -35.96 -2.86 -9.47
CA GLU A 137 -36.29 -3.14 -10.87
C GLU A 137 -35.09 -3.74 -11.61
N VAL A 138 -35.38 -4.72 -12.45
CA VAL A 138 -34.37 -5.30 -13.34
C VAL A 138 -34.17 -4.39 -14.54
N ILE A 139 -32.94 -3.92 -14.72
CA ILE A 139 -32.58 -3.11 -15.89
C ILE A 139 -31.63 -3.87 -16.81
N GLU A 140 -31.66 -3.55 -18.09
CA GLU A 140 -30.68 -4.04 -19.06
C GLU A 140 -29.45 -3.12 -19.09
N LEU A 141 -28.25 -3.70 -18.94
CA LEU A 141 -26.97 -2.97 -19.05
C LEU A 141 -26.44 -3.08 -20.48
N VAL A 142 -26.94 -2.23 -21.37
CA VAL A 142 -26.49 -2.18 -22.76
C VAL A 142 -25.01 -1.79 -22.86
N GLY A 143 -24.22 -2.54 -23.66
CA GLY A 143 -22.78 -2.28 -23.86
C GLY A 143 -21.86 -2.89 -22.79
N PHE A 144 -22.41 -3.74 -21.92
CA PHE A 144 -21.62 -4.45 -20.91
C PHE A 144 -21.34 -5.93 -21.24
N GLU A 145 -21.82 -6.40 -22.38
CA GLU A 145 -21.74 -7.80 -22.81
C GLU A 145 -20.30 -8.31 -22.81
N GLU A 146 -19.38 -7.56 -23.43
CA GLU A 146 -17.95 -7.94 -23.49
C GLU A 146 -17.31 -7.95 -22.10
N LYS A 147 -17.63 -7.00 -21.24
CA LYS A 147 -17.12 -6.95 -19.87
C LYS A 147 -17.60 -8.12 -19.05
N VAL A 148 -18.86 -8.52 -19.22
CA VAL A 148 -19.46 -9.67 -18.54
C VAL A 148 -18.80 -10.96 -19.00
N GLU A 149 -18.58 -11.14 -20.31
CA GLU A 149 -17.91 -12.32 -20.84
C GLU A 149 -16.44 -12.39 -20.36
N MET A 150 -15.74 -11.25 -20.35
CA MET A 150 -14.38 -11.18 -19.81
C MET A 150 -14.35 -11.54 -18.31
N LEU A 151 -15.30 -11.03 -17.53
CA LEU A 151 -15.42 -11.37 -16.10
C LEU A 151 -15.65 -12.86 -15.87
N LYS A 152 -16.54 -13.49 -16.66
CA LYS A 152 -16.77 -14.94 -16.62
C LYS A 152 -15.49 -15.72 -16.92
N LYS A 153 -14.76 -15.32 -17.97
CA LYS A 153 -13.48 -15.93 -18.34
C LYS A 153 -12.46 -15.82 -17.21
N VAL A 154 -12.21 -14.60 -16.71
CA VAL A 154 -11.26 -14.37 -15.62
C VAL A 154 -11.64 -15.16 -14.36
N THR A 155 -12.94 -15.23 -14.04
CA THR A 155 -13.43 -16.00 -12.89
C THR A 155 -13.17 -17.50 -13.06
N LYS A 156 -13.32 -18.02 -14.28
CA LYS A 156 -13.02 -19.42 -14.61
C LYS A 156 -11.52 -19.69 -14.49
N ASP A 157 -10.70 -18.86 -15.13
CA ASP A 157 -9.24 -18.99 -15.13
C ASP A 157 -8.69 -18.93 -13.69
N LYS A 158 -9.23 -18.03 -12.86
CA LYS A 158 -8.89 -17.95 -11.42
C LYS A 158 -9.14 -19.26 -10.70
N LYS A 159 -10.31 -19.88 -10.89
CA LYS A 159 -10.63 -21.17 -10.26
C LYS A 159 -9.70 -22.30 -10.71
N GLU A 160 -9.31 -22.30 -11.99
CA GLU A 160 -8.34 -23.28 -12.52
C GLU A 160 -6.96 -23.09 -11.92
N LEU A 161 -6.50 -21.82 -11.79
CA LEU A 161 -5.24 -21.49 -11.14
C LEU A 161 -5.22 -21.85 -9.65
N GLU A 162 -6.30 -21.56 -8.91
CA GLU A 162 -6.45 -21.95 -7.50
C GLU A 162 -6.41 -23.48 -7.33
N LYS A 163 -7.01 -24.23 -8.24
CA LYS A 163 -6.92 -25.70 -8.24
C LYS A 163 -5.51 -26.19 -8.49
N THR A 164 -4.80 -25.57 -9.45
CA THR A 164 -3.42 -25.89 -9.78
C THR A 164 -2.50 -25.57 -8.62
N GLU A 165 -2.65 -24.41 -8.00
CA GLU A 165 -1.90 -24.01 -6.80
C GLU A 165 -2.08 -25.01 -5.67
N LYS A 166 -3.32 -25.44 -5.43
CA LYS A 166 -3.63 -26.45 -4.41
C LYS A 166 -2.93 -27.77 -4.69
N LEU A 167 -3.00 -28.26 -5.95
CA LEU A 167 -2.35 -29.50 -6.35
C LEU A 167 -0.84 -29.44 -6.14
N LEU A 168 -0.19 -28.35 -6.58
CA LEU A 168 1.25 -28.16 -6.39
C LEU A 168 1.64 -28.14 -4.90
N LYS A 169 0.83 -27.49 -4.06
CA LYS A 169 1.03 -27.52 -2.62
C LYS A 169 0.92 -28.94 -2.05
N GLU A 170 -0.07 -29.71 -2.47
CA GLU A 170 -0.26 -31.11 -2.05
C GLU A 170 0.94 -31.99 -2.47
N GLU A 171 1.44 -31.85 -3.69
CA GLU A 171 2.62 -32.57 -4.19
C GLU A 171 3.88 -32.26 -3.38
N ILE A 172 4.14 -30.97 -3.13
CA ILE A 172 5.28 -30.52 -2.30
C ILE A 172 5.16 -31.08 -0.87
N MET A 173 3.97 -30.97 -0.27
CA MET A 173 3.72 -31.50 1.07
C MET A 173 3.93 -33.01 1.15
N LEU A 174 3.44 -33.74 0.17
CA LEU A 174 3.61 -35.20 0.10
C LEU A 174 5.10 -35.58 0.08
N GLU A 175 5.90 -34.87 -0.69
CA GLU A 175 7.34 -35.12 -0.78
C GLU A 175 8.07 -34.75 0.53
N MET A 176 7.67 -33.66 1.18
CA MET A 176 8.19 -33.28 2.50
C MET A 176 7.86 -34.31 3.58
N ILE A 177 6.64 -34.86 3.55
CA ILE A 177 6.21 -35.93 4.48
C ILE A 177 7.04 -37.20 4.25
N LYS A 178 7.25 -37.61 2.99
CA LYS A 178 8.11 -38.76 2.65
C LYS A 178 9.55 -38.60 3.18
N LYS A 179 10.06 -37.36 3.15
CA LYS A 179 11.39 -37.00 3.67
C LYS A 179 11.40 -36.67 5.17
N ASN A 180 10.30 -36.84 5.86
CA ASN A 180 10.12 -36.55 7.28
C ASN A 180 10.65 -35.15 7.69
N THR A 181 10.32 -34.11 6.89
CA THR A 181 10.78 -32.75 7.11
C THR A 181 9.62 -31.74 7.02
N LEU A 182 9.69 -30.69 7.84
CA LEU A 182 8.76 -29.55 7.81
C LEU A 182 9.35 -28.32 7.11
N LYS A 183 10.61 -28.40 6.68
CA LYS A 183 11.31 -27.31 6.00
C LYS A 183 11.99 -27.86 4.77
N ALA A 184 11.80 -27.20 3.64
CA ALA A 184 12.46 -27.52 2.38
C ALA A 184 13.00 -26.27 1.71
N VAL A 185 14.16 -26.40 1.03
CA VAL A 185 14.77 -25.35 0.20
C VAL A 185 14.96 -25.93 -1.18
N VAL A 186 14.63 -25.14 -2.21
CA VAL A 186 14.87 -25.48 -3.62
C VAL A 186 16.02 -24.63 -4.12
N GLU A 187 17.16 -25.24 -4.43
CA GLU A 187 18.45 -24.58 -4.74
C GLU A 187 18.41 -23.55 -5.87
N LYS A 188 17.47 -23.63 -6.80
CA LYS A 188 17.36 -22.73 -7.97
C LYS A 188 16.33 -21.61 -7.82
N SER A 189 15.59 -21.57 -6.73
CA SER A 189 14.64 -20.51 -6.46
C SER A 189 14.97 -19.83 -5.15
N LYS A 190 15.02 -18.49 -5.14
CA LYS A 190 15.09 -17.70 -3.88
C LYS A 190 13.81 -17.85 -3.04
N PHE A 191 12.92 -18.79 -3.36
CA PHE A 191 11.69 -19.07 -2.63
C PHE A 191 11.96 -20.04 -1.48
N ASN A 192 11.99 -19.51 -0.27
CA ASN A 192 11.87 -20.33 0.92
C ASN A 192 10.41 -20.79 1.04
N ILE A 193 10.14 -22.06 0.77
CA ILE A 193 8.79 -22.62 0.93
C ILE A 193 8.63 -23.01 2.40
N PHE A 194 8.02 -22.12 3.19
CA PHE A 194 7.54 -22.45 4.53
C PHE A 194 6.07 -22.89 4.42
N ILE A 195 5.81 -24.18 4.27
CA ILE A 195 4.44 -24.69 4.09
C ILE A 195 3.68 -24.82 5.42
N PHE A 196 4.35 -24.77 6.56
CA PHE A 196 3.70 -24.89 7.88
C PHE A 196 4.02 -23.73 8.82
N ASN A 197 3.23 -22.68 8.79
CA ASN A 197 2.94 -21.95 10.02
C ASN A 197 1.79 -22.68 10.72
N LYS A 198 2.17 -23.45 11.78
CA LYS A 198 1.30 -24.00 12.84
C LYS A 198 -0.19 -24.02 12.52
N PHE A 199 -0.71 -25.17 12.11
CA PHE A 199 -2.08 -25.52 12.44
C PHE A 199 -2.17 -25.51 14.00
N LYS A 200 -2.84 -24.50 14.55
CA LYS A 200 -3.47 -24.64 15.85
C LYS A 200 -4.63 -25.60 15.66
N ILE A 201 -4.49 -26.81 16.22
CA ILE A 201 -5.61 -27.66 16.58
C ILE A 201 -6.39 -26.94 17.69
#